data_4ef3effbc43bd285e44d0203a2c5fa8a
#
_entry.id   4ef3effbc43bd285e44d0203a2c5fa8a
#
_cell.length_a   1.000
_cell.length_b   1.000
_cell.length_c   1.000
_cell.angle_alpha   90.00
_cell.angle_beta   90.00
_cell.angle_gamma   90.00
#
_symmetry.space_group_name_H-M   'P 1'
#
loop_
_entity.id
_entity.type
_entity.pdbx_description
1 polymer ?
#
loop_
_entity_poly.entity_id
_entity_poly.type
_entity_poly.pdbx_seq_one_letter_code
_entity_poly.pdbx_strand_id
1 'polypeptide(L)'
;MKIGTPLSSSATKVLLLGSGELGKEVAISLQRLGVEVVAVDRYEHAPAMQVAHRSHVIDMTDADQVWAVIKTERPDLIVPELEAIATDALAEIESEGLARIVPNARAIQLTMNREGIRQLAAVDLGLPTSNYAFAESFEQLQTAVEDSIGYPCFIKPTMSSSGKGQSMVKSSDQLKAAWDYAKSAGRTDTGKVIVEAKIEFDFEITLLTVRALNADGQVMTYFCQPIGHVQENGDYRESWQPQPMSDAAIALSQQIAEKVTTALGGFGLFGVELFVK
;
A
#
# COMPACT_ATOMS: atom_id res chain seq x y z
N MET A 1 -18.25 -15.21 -11.53
CA MET A 1 -17.82 -14.34 -12.64
C MET A 1 -17.57 -15.22 -13.85
N LYS A 2 -18.06 -14.84 -15.03
CA LYS A 2 -17.70 -15.53 -16.29
C LYS A 2 -16.55 -14.76 -16.91
N ILE A 3 -15.44 -15.41 -17.21
CA ILE A 3 -14.31 -14.82 -17.92
C ILE A 3 -14.56 -15.04 -19.42
N GLY A 4 -14.63 -13.95 -20.17
CA GLY A 4 -14.81 -14.00 -21.63
C GLY A 4 -13.47 -14.11 -22.36
N THR A 5 -13.52 -14.02 -23.70
CA THR A 5 -12.32 -14.08 -24.53
C THR A 5 -11.68 -12.69 -24.65
N PRO A 6 -10.38 -12.54 -24.36
CA PRO A 6 -9.68 -11.26 -24.55
C PRO A 6 -9.88 -10.70 -25.96
N LEU A 7 -9.90 -9.39 -26.09
CA LEU A 7 -10.10 -8.63 -27.33
C LEU A 7 -11.47 -8.86 -28.01
N SER A 8 -12.45 -9.39 -27.26
CA SER A 8 -13.83 -9.55 -27.72
C SER A 8 -14.78 -8.72 -26.85
N SER A 9 -16.03 -8.61 -27.30
CA SER A 9 -17.10 -7.91 -26.54
C SER A 9 -17.47 -8.60 -25.22
N SER A 10 -17.04 -9.84 -25.00
CA SER A 10 -17.28 -10.60 -23.78
C SER A 10 -16.07 -10.62 -22.84
N ALA A 11 -14.99 -9.95 -23.19
CA ALA A 11 -13.76 -9.95 -22.38
C ALA A 11 -14.03 -9.45 -20.96
N THR A 12 -13.43 -10.12 -19.98
CA THR A 12 -13.22 -9.54 -18.67
C THR A 12 -11.94 -8.72 -18.72
N LYS A 13 -12.05 -7.41 -18.49
CA LYS A 13 -10.97 -6.47 -18.70
C LYS A 13 -10.44 -5.92 -17.36
N VAL A 14 -9.16 -6.01 -17.15
CA VAL A 14 -8.45 -5.44 -16.01
C VAL A 14 -7.54 -4.31 -16.47
N LEU A 15 -7.64 -3.17 -15.83
CA LEU A 15 -6.75 -2.03 -16.00
C LEU A 15 -5.76 -2.00 -14.81
N LEU A 16 -4.47 -2.08 -15.10
CA LEU A 16 -3.40 -1.93 -14.12
C LEU A 16 -2.94 -0.47 -14.08
N LEU A 17 -3.03 0.18 -12.93
CA LEU A 17 -2.44 1.50 -12.67
C LEU A 17 -1.10 1.31 -11.96
N GLY A 18 -0.03 1.34 -12.73
CA GLY A 18 1.32 0.91 -12.40
C GLY A 18 1.69 -0.31 -13.24
N SER A 19 2.76 -0.19 -14.01
CA SER A 19 3.19 -1.19 -14.98
C SER A 19 4.64 -1.60 -14.76
N GLY A 20 5.10 -1.57 -13.50
CA GLY A 20 6.42 -2.00 -13.08
C GLY A 20 6.62 -3.53 -13.16
N GLU A 21 7.64 -4.03 -12.49
CA GLU A 21 8.00 -5.46 -12.49
C GLU A 21 6.88 -6.31 -11.86
N LEU A 22 6.31 -5.87 -10.74
CA LEU A 22 5.17 -6.56 -10.13
C LEU A 22 3.94 -6.50 -11.04
N GLY A 23 3.66 -5.35 -11.65
CA GLY A 23 2.58 -5.19 -12.62
C GLY A 23 2.70 -6.16 -13.80
N LYS A 24 3.92 -6.45 -14.25
CA LYS A 24 4.19 -7.44 -15.29
C LYS A 24 3.78 -8.86 -14.87
N GLU A 25 4.17 -9.28 -13.66
CA GLU A 25 3.80 -10.60 -13.14
C GLU A 25 2.28 -10.72 -12.93
N VAL A 26 1.64 -9.66 -12.47
CA VAL A 26 0.17 -9.60 -12.36
C VAL A 26 -0.47 -9.71 -13.74
N ALA A 27 0.02 -9.00 -14.76
CA ALA A 27 -0.49 -9.07 -16.12
C ALA A 27 -0.37 -10.50 -16.70
N ILE A 28 0.79 -11.15 -16.54
CA ILE A 28 1.00 -12.53 -16.99
C ILE A 28 0.03 -13.49 -16.30
N SER A 29 -0.15 -13.34 -14.98
CA SER A 29 -1.05 -14.19 -14.20
C SER A 29 -2.50 -14.02 -14.62
N LEU A 30 -2.95 -12.80 -14.87
CA LEU A 30 -4.29 -12.49 -15.36
C LEU A 30 -4.52 -13.08 -16.77
N GLN A 31 -3.53 -12.98 -17.65
CA GLN A 31 -3.63 -13.55 -19.02
C GLN A 31 -3.72 -15.07 -19.00
N ARG A 32 -3.02 -15.76 -18.07
CA ARG A 32 -3.16 -17.22 -17.88
C ARG A 32 -4.59 -17.61 -17.52
N LEU A 33 -5.34 -16.72 -16.88
CA LEU A 33 -6.75 -16.91 -16.57
C LEU A 33 -7.71 -16.49 -17.71
N GLY A 34 -7.18 -16.00 -18.83
CA GLY A 34 -7.98 -15.53 -19.95
C GLY A 34 -8.54 -14.11 -19.78
N VAL A 35 -7.93 -13.30 -18.93
CA VAL A 35 -8.33 -11.91 -18.67
C VAL A 35 -7.62 -10.97 -19.66
N GLU A 36 -8.35 -9.99 -20.18
CA GLU A 36 -7.78 -8.91 -20.96
C GLU A 36 -7.13 -7.87 -20.07
N VAL A 37 -5.87 -7.54 -20.32
CA VAL A 37 -5.09 -6.62 -19.50
C VAL A 37 -4.75 -5.36 -20.27
N VAL A 38 -5.01 -4.21 -19.65
CA VAL A 38 -4.57 -2.88 -20.10
C VAL A 38 -3.58 -2.34 -19.07
N ALA A 39 -2.37 -2.01 -19.49
CA ALA A 39 -1.29 -1.52 -18.64
C ALA A 39 -1.16 0.01 -18.75
N VAL A 40 -1.07 0.69 -17.61
CA VAL A 40 -0.95 2.15 -17.54
C VAL A 40 0.26 2.54 -16.70
N ASP A 41 1.10 3.43 -17.21
CA ASP A 41 2.23 4.00 -16.48
C ASP A 41 2.58 5.39 -17.01
N ARG A 42 3.49 6.09 -16.33
CA ARG A 42 3.96 7.44 -16.69
C ARG A 42 5.04 7.46 -17.77
N TYR A 43 5.58 6.33 -18.17
CA TYR A 43 6.65 6.21 -19.16
C TYR A 43 6.39 5.05 -20.13
N GLU A 44 6.91 5.21 -21.34
CA GLU A 44 6.78 4.18 -22.39
C GLU A 44 7.59 2.93 -22.08
N HIS A 45 7.11 1.80 -22.61
CA HIS A 45 7.80 0.50 -22.49
C HIS A 45 7.99 -0.01 -21.06
N ALA A 46 7.16 0.46 -20.13
CA ALA A 46 7.14 -0.11 -18.77
C ALA A 46 6.97 -1.63 -18.80
N PRO A 47 7.53 -2.38 -17.83
CA PRO A 47 7.60 -3.85 -17.87
C PRO A 47 6.27 -4.56 -18.19
N ALA A 48 5.15 -4.16 -17.58
CA ALA A 48 3.86 -4.76 -17.87
C ALA A 48 3.32 -4.42 -19.27
N MET A 49 3.67 -3.26 -19.84
CA MET A 49 3.27 -2.88 -21.20
C MET A 49 3.81 -3.83 -22.26
N GLN A 50 4.94 -4.49 -21.98
CA GLN A 50 5.56 -5.44 -22.90
C GLN A 50 4.75 -6.74 -23.08
N VAL A 51 3.85 -7.03 -22.16
CA VAL A 51 3.04 -8.25 -22.16
C VAL A 51 1.54 -7.98 -22.16
N ALA A 52 1.08 -6.77 -21.84
CA ALA A 52 -0.33 -6.42 -21.84
C ALA A 52 -0.95 -6.41 -23.26
N HIS A 53 -2.25 -6.52 -23.35
CA HIS A 53 -2.98 -6.45 -24.65
C HIS A 53 -2.99 -5.03 -25.21
N ARG A 54 -3.04 -4.02 -24.35
CA ARG A 54 -2.94 -2.58 -24.67
C ARG A 54 -2.24 -1.84 -23.56
N SER A 55 -1.77 -0.63 -23.87
CA SER A 55 -1.14 0.22 -22.88
C SER A 55 -1.42 1.69 -23.11
N HIS A 56 -1.34 2.48 -22.05
CA HIS A 56 -1.43 3.93 -22.06
C HIS A 56 -0.31 4.54 -21.23
N VAL A 57 0.23 5.66 -21.72
CA VAL A 57 1.21 6.47 -21.00
C VAL A 57 0.52 7.76 -20.57
N ILE A 58 0.35 7.94 -19.26
CA ILE A 58 -0.31 9.10 -18.66
C ILE A 58 0.36 9.51 -17.35
N ASP A 59 0.11 10.71 -16.91
CA ASP A 59 0.32 11.07 -15.51
C ASP A 59 -0.85 10.54 -14.66
N MET A 60 -0.61 9.46 -13.90
CA MET A 60 -1.65 8.84 -13.08
C MET A 60 -2.05 9.68 -11.86
N THR A 61 -1.32 10.75 -11.55
CA THR A 61 -1.72 11.72 -10.52
C THR A 61 -2.71 12.77 -11.04
N ASP A 62 -2.88 12.85 -12.37
CA ASP A 62 -3.84 13.69 -13.04
C ASP A 62 -5.19 12.95 -13.18
N ALA A 63 -6.19 13.44 -12.46
CA ALA A 63 -7.52 12.84 -12.44
C ALA A 63 -8.18 12.81 -13.85
N ASP A 64 -8.01 13.85 -14.66
CA ASP A 64 -8.62 13.92 -15.98
C ASP A 64 -8.03 12.88 -16.93
N GLN A 65 -6.72 12.64 -16.86
CA GLN A 65 -6.06 11.61 -17.65
C GLN A 65 -6.49 10.21 -17.22
N VAL A 66 -6.60 9.95 -15.91
CA VAL A 66 -7.12 8.68 -15.38
C VAL A 66 -8.56 8.46 -15.87
N TRP A 67 -9.43 9.46 -15.76
CA TRP A 67 -10.79 9.40 -16.26
C TRP A 67 -10.88 9.13 -17.77
N ALA A 68 -10.03 9.76 -18.57
CA ALA A 68 -10.00 9.59 -20.02
C ALA A 68 -9.68 8.15 -20.42
N VAL A 69 -8.69 7.53 -19.77
CA VAL A 69 -8.33 6.13 -20.01
C VAL A 69 -9.46 5.19 -19.60
N ILE A 70 -10.06 5.38 -18.41
CA ILE A 70 -11.15 4.52 -17.93
C ILE A 70 -12.39 4.61 -18.82
N LYS A 71 -12.76 5.81 -19.26
CA LYS A 71 -13.86 5.99 -20.22
C LYS A 71 -13.61 5.34 -21.56
N THR A 72 -12.35 5.34 -22.01
CA THR A 72 -11.94 4.72 -23.28
C THR A 72 -11.96 3.20 -23.18
N GLU A 73 -11.32 2.66 -22.15
CA GLU A 73 -11.11 1.23 -21.99
C GLU A 73 -12.30 0.50 -21.38
N ARG A 74 -13.08 1.16 -20.53
CA ARG A 74 -14.23 0.59 -19.81
C ARG A 74 -13.88 -0.74 -19.14
N PRO A 75 -12.92 -0.75 -18.21
CA PRO A 75 -12.51 -1.97 -17.54
C PRO A 75 -13.59 -2.47 -16.57
N ASP A 76 -13.64 -3.79 -16.33
CA ASP A 76 -14.45 -4.37 -15.27
C ASP A 76 -13.80 -4.16 -13.90
N LEU A 77 -12.46 -4.23 -13.88
CA LEU A 77 -11.66 -4.09 -12.65
C LEU A 77 -10.49 -3.13 -12.88
N ILE A 78 -10.18 -2.35 -11.85
CA ILE A 78 -9.00 -1.50 -11.80
C ILE A 78 -8.13 -1.96 -10.64
N VAL A 79 -6.86 -2.21 -10.90
CA VAL A 79 -5.87 -2.65 -9.91
C VAL A 79 -4.76 -1.61 -9.83
N PRO A 80 -4.76 -0.75 -8.81
CA PRO A 80 -3.64 0.12 -8.50
C PRO A 80 -2.48 -0.71 -7.94
N GLU A 81 -1.28 -0.51 -8.49
CA GLU A 81 -0.07 -1.20 -8.06
C GLU A 81 0.89 -0.26 -7.32
N LEU A 82 0.78 1.04 -7.58
CA LEU A 82 1.62 2.05 -6.97
C LEU A 82 0.80 3.16 -6.30
N GLU A 83 1.45 3.97 -5.46
CA GLU A 83 0.79 4.97 -4.63
C GLU A 83 0.65 6.36 -5.28
N ALA A 84 1.33 6.63 -6.41
CA ALA A 84 1.25 7.91 -7.11
C ALA A 84 0.09 7.92 -8.11
N ILE A 85 -1.14 7.95 -7.59
CA ILE A 85 -2.39 7.88 -8.36
C ILE A 85 -3.40 8.91 -7.83
N ALA A 86 -4.25 9.43 -8.71
CA ALA A 86 -5.39 10.27 -8.35
C ALA A 86 -6.47 9.44 -7.63
N THR A 87 -6.29 9.18 -6.34
CA THR A 87 -7.15 8.28 -5.55
C THR A 87 -8.57 8.78 -5.40
N ASP A 88 -8.78 10.10 -5.44
CA ASP A 88 -10.13 10.69 -5.38
C ASP A 88 -10.92 10.36 -6.67
N ALA A 89 -10.27 10.40 -7.83
CA ALA A 89 -10.88 9.95 -9.07
C ALA A 89 -11.28 8.47 -9.01
N LEU A 90 -10.46 7.61 -8.39
CA LEU A 90 -10.82 6.21 -8.18
C LEU A 90 -12.04 6.05 -7.28
N ALA A 91 -12.16 6.85 -6.23
CA ALA A 91 -13.32 6.83 -5.34
C ALA A 91 -14.62 7.25 -6.07
N GLU A 92 -14.54 8.25 -6.95
CA GLU A 92 -15.65 8.66 -7.80
C GLU A 92 -16.05 7.54 -8.77
N ILE A 93 -15.10 6.94 -9.48
CA ILE A 93 -15.32 5.85 -10.43
C ILE A 93 -15.99 4.65 -9.73
N GLU A 94 -15.54 4.30 -8.54
CA GLU A 94 -16.13 3.23 -7.74
C GLU A 94 -17.56 3.58 -7.30
N SER A 95 -17.80 4.81 -6.86
CA SER A 95 -19.11 5.28 -6.41
C SER A 95 -20.14 5.35 -7.54
N GLU A 96 -19.71 5.67 -8.77
CA GLU A 96 -20.54 5.65 -9.96
C GLU A 96 -20.76 4.23 -10.53
N GLY A 97 -20.09 3.22 -9.96
CA GLY A 97 -20.20 1.84 -10.40
C GLY A 97 -19.62 1.56 -11.79
N LEU A 98 -18.71 2.40 -12.27
CA LEU A 98 -18.12 2.28 -13.61
C LEU A 98 -17.12 1.14 -13.71
N ALA A 99 -16.38 0.87 -12.63
CA ALA A 99 -15.47 -0.24 -12.50
C ALA A 99 -15.33 -0.62 -11.03
N ARG A 100 -14.98 -1.87 -10.75
CA ARG A 100 -14.60 -2.28 -9.40
C ARG A 100 -13.13 -1.99 -9.17
N ILE A 101 -12.81 -1.27 -8.10
CA ILE A 101 -11.44 -1.07 -7.66
C ILE A 101 -11.03 -2.23 -6.76
N VAL A 102 -9.83 -2.74 -6.91
CA VAL A 102 -9.29 -3.86 -6.12
C VAL A 102 -8.01 -3.42 -5.43
N PRO A 103 -8.03 -3.35 -4.07
CA PRO A 103 -9.05 -3.86 -3.13
C PRO A 103 -10.33 -3.01 -3.04
N ASN A 104 -10.27 -1.70 -2.88
CA ASN A 104 -11.28 -0.64 -3.06
C ASN A 104 -10.61 0.72 -2.90
N ALA A 105 -11.26 1.80 -3.36
CA ALA A 105 -10.67 3.14 -3.32
C ALA A 105 -10.33 3.60 -1.89
N ARG A 106 -11.21 3.34 -0.91
CA ARG A 106 -10.99 3.69 0.49
C ARG A 106 -9.74 3.00 1.07
N ALA A 107 -9.54 1.71 0.80
CA ALA A 107 -8.36 0.98 1.26
C ALA A 107 -7.08 1.58 0.69
N ILE A 108 -7.09 1.95 -0.59
CA ILE A 108 -5.96 2.58 -1.27
C ILE A 108 -5.63 3.92 -0.61
N GLN A 109 -6.64 4.79 -0.43
CA GLN A 109 -6.46 6.09 0.22
C GLN A 109 -5.87 5.98 1.63
N LEU A 110 -6.37 5.04 2.44
CA LEU A 110 -5.90 4.84 3.81
C LEU A 110 -4.48 4.24 3.87
N THR A 111 -4.16 3.27 3.01
CA THR A 111 -2.84 2.61 3.05
C THR A 111 -1.73 3.48 2.45
N MET A 112 -2.06 4.37 1.54
CA MET A 112 -1.11 5.34 0.99
C MET A 112 -0.74 6.46 1.97
N ASN A 113 -1.59 6.73 2.95
CA ASN A 113 -1.42 7.80 3.93
C ASN A 113 -1.12 7.21 5.31
N ARG A 114 0.09 7.45 5.84
CA ARG A 114 0.48 7.00 7.19
C ARG A 114 -0.43 7.50 8.29
N GLU A 115 -1.02 8.70 8.14
CA GLU A 115 -1.98 9.22 9.10
C GLU A 115 -3.27 8.38 9.09
N GLY A 116 -3.81 8.10 7.90
CA GLY A 116 -5.04 7.31 7.75
C GLY A 116 -4.90 5.89 8.28
N ILE A 117 -3.86 5.17 7.87
CA ILE A 117 -3.66 3.79 8.33
C ILE A 117 -3.30 3.71 9.81
N ARG A 118 -2.57 4.71 10.36
CA ARG A 118 -2.22 4.76 11.77
C ARG A 118 -3.44 5.07 12.64
N GLN A 119 -4.31 5.99 12.20
CA GLN A 119 -5.59 6.26 12.83
C GLN A 119 -6.45 5.00 12.87
N LEU A 120 -6.60 4.31 11.74
CA LEU A 120 -7.36 3.06 11.67
C LEU A 120 -6.81 2.00 12.64
N ALA A 121 -5.51 1.74 12.60
CA ALA A 121 -4.92 0.65 13.38
C ALA A 121 -4.90 0.97 14.88
N ALA A 122 -4.36 2.13 15.26
CA ALA A 122 -4.11 2.46 16.67
C ALA A 122 -5.34 2.96 17.41
N VAL A 123 -6.18 3.80 16.76
CA VAL A 123 -7.31 4.46 17.43
C VAL A 123 -8.60 3.70 17.20
N ASP A 124 -8.97 3.47 15.94
CA ASP A 124 -10.28 2.89 15.63
C ASP A 124 -10.34 1.39 16.00
N LEU A 125 -9.23 0.65 15.79
CA LEU A 125 -9.16 -0.79 16.07
C LEU A 125 -8.45 -1.14 17.38
N GLY A 126 -7.78 -0.18 18.02
CA GLY A 126 -7.06 -0.39 19.28
C GLY A 126 -5.93 -1.42 19.16
N LEU A 127 -5.29 -1.52 18.00
CA LEU A 127 -4.21 -2.48 17.75
C LEU A 127 -2.88 -1.94 18.29
N PRO A 128 -1.97 -2.82 18.70
CA PRO A 128 -0.65 -2.40 19.15
C PRO A 128 0.13 -1.77 18.00
N THR A 129 0.65 -0.57 18.23
CA THR A 129 1.54 0.15 17.32
C THR A 129 2.68 0.78 18.12
N SER A 130 3.74 1.26 17.45
CA SER A 130 4.71 2.15 18.10
C SER A 130 4.01 3.41 18.64
N ASN A 131 4.55 4.00 19.69
CA ASN A 131 4.15 5.36 20.07
C ASN A 131 4.50 6.31 18.93
N TYR A 132 3.56 7.18 18.55
CA TYR A 132 3.74 8.09 17.43
C TYR A 132 3.07 9.43 17.69
N ALA A 133 3.52 10.43 16.94
CA ALA A 133 2.85 11.73 16.84
C ALA A 133 2.99 12.29 15.42
N PHE A 134 2.04 13.15 15.04
CA PHE A 134 2.13 13.93 13.80
C PHE A 134 2.55 15.36 14.13
N ALA A 135 3.34 15.97 13.25
CA ALA A 135 3.79 17.34 13.38
C ALA A 135 3.70 18.08 12.05
N GLU A 136 3.15 19.30 12.09
CA GLU A 136 3.01 20.23 10.96
C GLU A 136 4.08 21.32 10.98
N SER A 137 4.75 21.49 12.12
CA SER A 137 5.87 22.42 12.27
C SER A 137 7.04 21.75 13.01
N PHE A 138 8.23 22.34 12.90
CA PHE A 138 9.41 21.87 13.59
C PHE A 138 9.24 21.94 15.11
N GLU A 139 8.60 22.98 15.61
CA GLU A 139 8.32 23.17 17.04
C GLU A 139 7.39 22.07 17.58
N GLN A 140 6.36 21.70 16.80
CA GLN A 140 5.47 20.57 17.17
C GLN A 140 6.23 19.26 17.19
N LEU A 141 7.12 19.01 16.21
CA LEU A 141 7.97 17.83 16.18
C LEU A 141 8.86 17.77 17.42
N GLN A 142 9.53 18.87 17.74
CA GLN A 142 10.43 18.94 18.90
C GLN A 142 9.66 18.65 20.18
N THR A 143 8.53 19.29 20.40
CA THR A 143 7.67 19.05 21.55
C THR A 143 7.21 17.60 21.65
N ALA A 144 6.76 17.00 20.53
CA ALA A 144 6.33 15.61 20.52
C ALA A 144 7.46 14.64 20.88
N VAL A 145 8.69 14.89 20.40
CA VAL A 145 9.84 14.05 20.73
C VAL A 145 10.23 14.21 22.19
N GLU A 146 10.30 15.44 22.72
CA GLU A 146 10.75 15.73 24.09
C GLU A 146 9.73 15.25 25.13
N ASP A 147 8.43 15.42 24.87
CA ASP A 147 7.37 15.18 25.87
C ASP A 147 6.83 13.73 25.83
N SER A 148 6.87 13.04 24.69
CA SER A 148 6.11 11.78 24.55
C SER A 148 6.83 10.64 23.83
N ILE A 149 7.64 10.91 22.81
CA ILE A 149 8.26 9.85 21.98
C ILE A 149 9.61 9.43 22.51
N GLY A 150 10.48 10.40 22.83
CA GLY A 150 11.86 10.16 23.26
C GLY A 150 12.82 9.76 22.12
N TYR A 151 14.05 9.44 22.50
CA TYR A 151 15.09 8.97 21.58
C TYR A 151 15.50 7.53 21.93
N PRO A 152 15.89 6.73 20.92
CA PRO A 152 15.87 7.03 19.50
C PRO A 152 14.47 6.97 18.89
N CYS A 153 14.23 7.76 17.85
CA CYS A 153 12.96 7.79 17.12
C CYS A 153 13.18 7.84 15.60
N PHE A 154 12.12 7.58 14.84
CA PHE A 154 12.11 7.71 13.39
C PHE A 154 11.23 8.89 12.99
N ILE A 155 11.73 9.73 12.08
CA ILE A 155 10.97 10.80 11.45
C ILE A 155 10.77 10.42 9.99
N LYS A 156 9.51 10.49 9.50
CA LYS A 156 9.13 10.07 8.16
C LYS A 156 8.12 11.06 7.56
N PRO A 157 8.11 11.27 6.23
CA PRO A 157 6.97 11.92 5.56
C PRO A 157 5.70 11.11 5.78
N THR A 158 4.54 11.74 5.79
CA THR A 158 3.25 11.01 5.86
C THR A 158 2.93 10.26 4.58
N MET A 159 3.46 10.70 3.43
CA MET A 159 3.33 10.01 2.14
C MET A 159 4.71 9.78 1.51
N SER A 160 5.24 8.59 1.70
CA SER A 160 6.48 8.12 1.07
C SER A 160 6.56 6.59 1.12
N SER A 161 7.35 6.02 0.22
CA SER A 161 7.68 4.59 0.18
C SER A 161 9.17 4.36 0.14
N SER A 162 9.61 3.12 0.34
CA SER A 162 11.01 2.69 0.22
C SER A 162 11.98 3.53 1.06
N GLY A 163 11.57 3.92 2.27
CA GLY A 163 12.43 4.66 3.21
C GLY A 163 12.80 6.10 2.81
N LYS A 164 12.28 6.62 1.70
CA LYS A 164 12.59 7.99 1.25
C LYS A 164 12.08 9.00 2.26
N GLY A 165 12.96 9.93 2.67
CA GLY A 165 12.66 10.93 3.70
C GLY A 165 12.65 10.40 5.13
N GLN A 166 12.95 9.12 5.35
CA GLN A 166 13.04 8.54 6.68
C GLN A 166 14.41 8.77 7.31
N SER A 167 14.42 9.17 8.57
CA SER A 167 15.64 9.32 9.37
C SER A 167 15.47 8.71 10.76
N MET A 168 16.46 7.96 11.22
CA MET A 168 16.59 7.58 12.63
C MET A 168 17.32 8.69 13.37
N VAL A 169 16.71 9.25 14.40
CA VAL A 169 17.20 10.35 15.22
C VAL A 169 17.54 9.82 16.60
N LYS A 170 18.78 10.03 17.04
CA LYS A 170 19.28 9.54 18.33
C LYS A 170 19.42 10.64 19.39
N SER A 171 19.39 11.91 18.97
CA SER A 171 19.59 13.08 19.83
C SER A 171 18.99 14.34 19.22
N SER A 172 18.78 15.36 20.03
CA SER A 172 18.09 16.60 19.63
C SER A 172 18.77 17.38 18.52
N ASP A 173 20.10 17.33 18.43
CA ASP A 173 20.89 17.99 17.39
C ASP A 173 20.63 17.45 15.98
N GLN A 174 20.08 16.24 15.84
CA GLN A 174 19.74 15.61 14.59
C GLN A 174 18.32 15.95 14.09
N LEU A 175 17.44 16.47 14.96
CA LEU A 175 16.01 16.69 14.65
C LEU A 175 15.80 17.61 13.46
N LYS A 176 16.54 18.74 13.39
CA LYS A 176 16.34 19.72 12.31
C LYS A 176 16.69 19.14 10.94
N ALA A 177 17.79 18.42 10.85
CA ALA A 177 18.20 17.78 9.60
C ALA A 177 17.20 16.69 9.15
N ALA A 178 16.68 15.91 10.10
CA ALA A 178 15.69 14.89 9.84
C ALA A 178 14.32 15.48 9.38
N TRP A 179 13.90 16.59 10.01
CA TRP A 179 12.72 17.33 9.59
C TRP A 179 12.87 17.85 8.14
N ASP A 180 13.96 18.53 7.84
CA ASP A 180 14.19 19.11 6.52
C ASP A 180 14.26 18.01 5.45
N TYR A 181 14.89 16.87 5.75
CA TYR A 181 14.92 15.73 4.85
C TYR A 181 13.52 15.13 4.63
N ALA A 182 12.74 14.92 5.70
CA ALA A 182 11.39 14.40 5.58
C ALA A 182 10.47 15.32 4.75
N LYS A 183 10.60 16.62 4.94
CA LYS A 183 9.85 17.63 4.16
C LYS A 183 10.24 17.67 2.68
N SER A 184 11.52 17.48 2.35
CA SER A 184 12.02 17.57 0.98
C SER A 184 11.79 16.29 0.16
N ALA A 185 11.67 15.13 0.79
CA ALA A 185 11.63 13.83 0.14
C ALA A 185 10.23 13.20 0.06
N GLY A 186 9.19 13.84 0.61
CA GLY A 186 7.81 13.40 0.47
C GLY A 186 7.34 13.44 -0.99
N ARG A 187 6.53 12.47 -1.41
CA ARG A 187 5.97 12.43 -2.79
C ARG A 187 4.95 13.54 -3.05
N THR A 188 4.22 13.93 -2.01
CA THR A 188 3.35 15.11 -1.97
C THR A 188 3.68 15.88 -0.70
N ASP A 189 3.78 17.19 -0.80
CA ASP A 189 3.93 18.04 0.39
C ASP A 189 2.59 18.12 1.13
N THR A 190 2.37 17.18 2.06
CA THR A 190 1.22 17.20 2.95
C THR A 190 1.38 18.21 4.09
N GLY A 191 2.52 18.87 4.18
CA GLY A 191 2.83 19.74 5.31
C GLY A 191 3.18 19.00 6.62
N LYS A 192 2.95 17.66 6.68
CA LYS A 192 3.07 16.86 7.90
C LYS A 192 4.20 15.85 7.85
N VAL A 193 4.77 15.55 8.99
CA VAL A 193 5.63 14.38 9.24
C VAL A 193 5.03 13.52 10.35
N ILE A 194 5.39 12.24 10.38
CA ILE A 194 5.16 11.36 11.53
C ILE A 194 6.49 11.15 12.25
N VAL A 195 6.46 11.19 13.57
CA VAL A 195 7.54 10.70 14.43
C VAL A 195 7.07 9.46 15.16
N GLU A 196 7.90 8.43 15.18
CA GLU A 196 7.60 7.13 15.80
C GLU A 196 8.75 6.70 16.71
N ALA A 197 8.39 6.22 17.90
CA ALA A 197 9.37 5.61 18.80
C ALA A 197 10.02 4.40 18.13
N LYS A 198 11.33 4.21 18.34
CA LYS A 198 12.00 2.98 17.93
C LYS A 198 11.48 1.80 18.75
N ILE A 199 11.04 0.75 18.04
CA ILE A 199 10.62 -0.51 18.66
C ILE A 199 11.81 -1.46 18.68
N GLU A 200 12.01 -2.16 19.80
CA GLU A 200 12.89 -3.33 19.87
C GLU A 200 12.08 -4.58 19.53
N PHE A 201 12.51 -5.30 18.52
CA PHE A 201 11.86 -6.51 18.00
C PHE A 201 12.90 -7.57 17.65
N ASP A 202 12.48 -8.82 17.57
CA ASP A 202 13.36 -9.93 17.21
C ASP A 202 13.46 -10.06 15.68
N PHE A 203 12.35 -9.88 14.98
CA PHE A 203 12.29 -9.91 13.50
C PHE A 203 11.06 -9.19 12.96
N GLU A 204 11.13 -8.83 11.68
CA GLU A 204 10.01 -8.28 10.90
C GLU A 204 9.38 -9.35 10.04
N ILE A 205 8.07 -9.28 9.87
CA ILE A 205 7.34 -10.12 8.93
C ILE A 205 6.42 -9.29 8.03
N THR A 206 6.19 -9.81 6.82
CA THR A 206 5.02 -9.46 6.01
C THR A 206 4.06 -10.65 6.00
N LEU A 207 2.83 -10.42 6.43
CA LEU A 207 1.75 -11.40 6.34
C LEU A 207 0.87 -11.06 5.15
N LEU A 208 1.05 -11.80 4.04
CA LEU A 208 0.17 -11.68 2.89
C LEU A 208 -1.21 -12.22 3.24
N THR A 209 -2.19 -11.34 3.16
CA THR A 209 -3.57 -11.55 3.58
C THR A 209 -4.49 -11.35 2.40
N VAL A 210 -5.26 -12.37 2.05
CA VAL A 210 -6.17 -12.37 0.89
C VAL A 210 -7.61 -12.30 1.36
N ARG A 211 -8.35 -11.31 0.88
CA ARG A 211 -9.81 -11.23 1.06
C ARG A 211 -10.50 -11.62 -0.23
N ALA A 212 -11.30 -12.66 -0.20
CA ALA A 212 -12.00 -13.19 -1.37
C ALA A 212 -13.38 -13.73 -1.00
N LEU A 213 -14.21 -13.95 -2.00
CA LEU A 213 -15.46 -14.66 -1.83
C LEU A 213 -15.22 -16.18 -1.90
N ASN A 214 -15.82 -16.94 -0.99
CA ASN A 214 -15.89 -18.38 -1.10
C ASN A 214 -16.97 -18.80 -2.13
N ALA A 215 -17.16 -20.09 -2.31
CA ALA A 215 -18.15 -20.64 -3.24
C ALA A 215 -19.60 -20.23 -2.90
N ASP A 216 -19.89 -19.96 -1.63
CA ASP A 216 -21.20 -19.54 -1.13
C ASP A 216 -21.42 -18.02 -1.21
N GLY A 217 -20.42 -17.27 -1.73
CA GLY A 217 -20.48 -15.81 -1.83
C GLY A 217 -20.17 -15.06 -0.52
N GLN A 218 -19.65 -15.74 0.48
CA GLN A 218 -19.25 -15.13 1.75
C GLN A 218 -17.82 -14.59 1.65
N VAL A 219 -17.55 -13.46 2.29
CA VAL A 219 -16.21 -12.91 2.38
C VAL A 219 -15.38 -13.75 3.36
N MET A 220 -14.26 -14.25 2.87
CA MET A 220 -13.29 -15.01 3.64
C MET A 220 -11.93 -14.29 3.63
N THR A 221 -11.21 -14.44 4.74
CA THR A 221 -9.84 -14.00 4.88
C THR A 221 -8.91 -15.22 4.90
N TYR A 222 -7.91 -15.20 4.01
CA TYR A 222 -6.90 -16.26 3.92
C TYR A 222 -5.54 -15.67 4.19
N PHE A 223 -4.66 -16.45 4.81
CA PHE A 223 -3.30 -16.02 5.15
C PHE A 223 -2.29 -16.93 4.47
N CYS A 224 -1.28 -16.33 3.85
CA CYS A 224 -0.08 -17.05 3.47
C CYS A 224 0.79 -17.33 4.70
N GLN A 225 1.79 -18.19 4.55
CA GLN A 225 2.80 -18.33 5.60
C GLN A 225 3.54 -17.00 5.75
N PRO A 226 3.93 -16.60 7.00
CA PRO A 226 4.65 -15.35 7.22
C PRO A 226 5.95 -15.30 6.42
N ILE A 227 6.22 -14.15 5.82
CA ILE A 227 7.48 -13.85 5.13
C ILE A 227 8.34 -13.06 6.09
N GLY A 228 9.48 -13.63 6.48
CA GLY A 228 10.52 -12.90 7.19
C GLY A 228 11.35 -12.07 6.21
N HIS A 229 11.82 -10.91 6.65
CA HIS A 229 12.68 -10.08 5.81
C HIS A 229 13.64 -9.22 6.63
N VAL A 230 14.69 -8.77 5.97
CA VAL A 230 15.66 -7.81 6.48
C VAL A 230 15.65 -6.59 5.58
N GLN A 231 15.54 -5.42 6.19
CA GLN A 231 15.69 -4.13 5.53
C GLN A 231 16.94 -3.41 6.04
N GLU A 232 17.69 -2.81 5.12
CA GLU A 232 18.83 -1.95 5.44
C GLU A 232 18.66 -0.60 4.76
N ASN A 233 18.66 0.47 5.54
CA ASN A 233 18.47 1.85 5.07
C ASN A 233 17.17 2.06 4.26
N GLY A 234 16.13 1.26 4.55
CA GLY A 234 14.85 1.28 3.83
C GLY A 234 14.81 0.41 2.56
N ASP A 235 15.92 -0.24 2.22
CA ASP A 235 15.99 -1.19 1.11
C ASP A 235 15.77 -2.62 1.59
N TYR A 236 14.91 -3.33 0.89
CA TYR A 236 14.68 -4.76 1.10
C TYR A 236 15.90 -5.55 0.64
N ARG A 237 16.57 -6.27 1.55
CA ARG A 237 17.83 -6.98 1.27
C ARG A 237 17.64 -8.47 1.09
N GLU A 238 16.88 -9.07 1.97
CA GLU A 238 16.67 -10.53 2.00
C GLU A 238 15.26 -10.82 2.49
N SER A 239 14.66 -11.88 1.95
CA SER A 239 13.40 -12.43 2.44
C SER A 239 13.38 -13.94 2.34
N TRP A 240 12.61 -14.58 3.21
CA TRP A 240 12.42 -16.02 3.24
C TRP A 240 11.01 -16.36 3.67
N GLN A 241 10.53 -17.51 3.24
CA GLN A 241 9.21 -18.04 3.60
C GLN A 241 9.27 -19.56 3.76
N PRO A 242 8.79 -20.13 4.86
CA PRO A 242 8.14 -19.44 5.99
C PRO A 242 9.15 -18.81 6.96
N GLN A 243 8.75 -17.73 7.64
CA GLN A 243 9.42 -17.28 8.85
C GLN A 243 9.05 -18.22 10.01
N PRO A 244 10.01 -18.89 10.68
CA PRO A 244 9.73 -19.64 11.88
C PRO A 244 9.20 -18.73 12.99
N MET A 245 8.04 -19.09 13.55
CA MET A 245 7.36 -18.35 14.62
C MET A 245 6.65 -19.31 15.55
N SER A 246 6.38 -18.89 16.79
CA SER A 246 5.48 -19.65 17.67
C SER A 246 4.04 -19.62 17.15
N ASP A 247 3.27 -20.66 17.44
CA ASP A 247 1.84 -20.73 17.07
C ASP A 247 1.06 -19.53 17.62
N ALA A 248 1.40 -19.05 18.82
CA ALA A 248 0.78 -17.88 19.43
C ALA A 248 1.08 -16.60 18.64
N ALA A 249 2.33 -16.40 18.19
CA ALA A 249 2.70 -15.25 17.38
C ALA A 249 2.04 -15.28 15.99
N ILE A 250 1.93 -16.46 15.36
CA ILE A 250 1.20 -16.65 14.10
C ILE A 250 -0.27 -16.28 14.29
N ALA A 251 -0.93 -16.82 15.31
CA ALA A 251 -2.34 -16.57 15.57
C ALA A 251 -2.62 -15.07 15.83
N LEU A 252 -1.77 -14.41 16.62
CA LEU A 252 -1.90 -12.97 16.89
C LEU A 252 -1.70 -12.14 15.62
N SER A 253 -0.69 -12.47 14.81
CA SER A 253 -0.43 -11.81 13.53
C SER A 253 -1.63 -11.91 12.58
N GLN A 254 -2.24 -13.11 12.49
CA GLN A 254 -3.45 -13.33 11.69
C GLN A 254 -4.64 -12.54 12.22
N GLN A 255 -4.85 -12.48 13.53
CA GLN A 255 -5.92 -11.68 14.14
C GLN A 255 -5.76 -10.18 13.84
N ILE A 256 -4.55 -9.65 13.94
CA ILE A 256 -4.25 -8.25 13.60
C ILE A 256 -4.54 -8.00 12.12
N ALA A 257 -4.01 -8.84 11.24
CA ALA A 257 -4.20 -8.71 9.80
C ALA A 257 -5.67 -8.82 9.39
N GLU A 258 -6.43 -9.73 9.98
CA GLU A 258 -7.86 -9.87 9.73
C GLU A 258 -8.65 -8.62 10.14
N LYS A 259 -8.38 -8.08 11.33
CA LYS A 259 -9.03 -6.86 11.82
C LYS A 259 -8.76 -5.68 10.88
N VAL A 260 -7.49 -5.43 10.53
CA VAL A 260 -7.12 -4.32 9.66
C VAL A 260 -7.75 -4.48 8.28
N THR A 261 -7.57 -5.64 7.63
CA THR A 261 -8.08 -5.84 6.27
C THR A 261 -9.60 -5.87 6.21
N THR A 262 -10.26 -6.32 7.27
CA THR A 262 -11.73 -6.23 7.39
C THR A 262 -12.20 -4.79 7.49
N ALA A 263 -11.53 -3.96 8.27
CA ALA A 263 -11.84 -2.55 8.41
C ALA A 263 -11.54 -1.74 7.13
N LEU A 264 -10.48 -2.11 6.39
CA LEU A 264 -10.21 -1.55 5.06
C LEU A 264 -11.30 -1.92 4.05
N GLY A 265 -11.85 -3.12 4.16
CA GLY A 265 -12.88 -3.63 3.26
C GLY A 265 -12.33 -4.10 1.91
N GLY A 266 -13.25 -4.31 0.95
CA GLY A 266 -12.88 -4.75 -0.40
C GLY A 266 -12.39 -6.19 -0.48
N PHE A 267 -11.88 -6.54 -1.66
CA PHE A 267 -11.31 -7.84 -2.01
C PHE A 267 -9.91 -7.62 -2.58
N GLY A 268 -9.03 -8.59 -2.40
CA GLY A 268 -7.70 -8.53 -2.98
C GLY A 268 -6.63 -9.02 -2.01
N LEU A 269 -5.39 -8.68 -2.34
CA LEU A 269 -4.21 -9.02 -1.58
C LEU A 269 -3.71 -7.81 -0.79
N PHE A 270 -3.46 -8.02 0.50
CA PHE A 270 -2.90 -7.03 1.41
C PHE A 270 -1.59 -7.55 2.00
N GLY A 271 -0.56 -6.73 2.00
CA GLY A 271 0.66 -6.97 2.76
C GLY A 271 0.53 -6.29 4.14
N VAL A 272 0.52 -7.08 5.20
CA VAL A 272 0.50 -6.55 6.57
C VAL A 272 1.87 -6.74 7.19
N GLU A 273 2.58 -5.64 7.39
CA GLU A 273 3.92 -5.64 8.01
C GLU A 273 3.80 -5.55 9.52
N LEU A 274 4.51 -6.43 10.23
CA LEU A 274 4.45 -6.56 11.68
C LEU A 274 5.86 -6.75 12.26
N PHE A 275 6.12 -6.08 13.36
CA PHE A 275 7.26 -6.38 14.23
C PHE A 275 6.86 -7.44 15.24
N VAL A 276 7.71 -8.45 15.39
CA VAL A 276 7.48 -9.59 16.31
C VAL A 276 8.56 -9.58 17.39
N LYS A 277 8.11 -9.73 18.66
CA LYS A 277 8.95 -9.82 19.83
C LYS A 277 8.56 -11.02 20.66
#